data_9c99d436c59b245cd4ba7ba3b90b993f
#
_entry.id   9c99d436c59b245cd4ba7ba3b90b993f
#
_cell.length_a   1.000
_cell.length_b   1.000
_cell.length_c   1.000
_cell.angle_alpha   90.00
_cell.angle_beta   90.00
_cell.angle_gamma   90.00
#
_symmetry.space_group_name_H-M   'P 1'
#
loop_
_entity.id
_entity.type
_entity.pdbx_description
1 polymer ?
#
loop_
_entity_poly.entity_id
_entity_poly.type
_entity_poly.pdbx_seq_one_letter_code
_entity_poly.pdbx_strand_id
1 'polypeptide(L)'
;MPTALDKRPDILRFGSDGWQARYDKSFTRDNVVRLAEALGTVWSQELPGGIVFVGFDTRFEADSSALEAAATLASFGLDVRVSETFCPTPSICWACAQHKNVAGGLIISATELSCEYCGMIIRAANGGPVSRDFLQRVESATPLEPTDQRGTFTTTD
;
A
#
# COMPACT_ATOMS: atom_id res chain seq x y z
N MET A 1 -18.74 -23.00 18.29
CA MET A 1 -18.33 -22.58 16.95
C MET A 1 -18.82 -21.16 16.74
N PRO A 2 -17.97 -20.17 16.44
CA PRO A 2 -18.44 -18.84 16.08
C PRO A 2 -19.17 -18.94 14.74
N THR A 3 -20.39 -18.49 14.69
CA THR A 3 -21.21 -18.40 13.50
C THR A 3 -20.61 -17.36 12.55
N ALA A 4 -20.71 -17.56 11.23
CA ALA A 4 -20.20 -16.69 10.17
C ALA A 4 -20.71 -15.23 10.20
N LEU A 5 -21.50 -14.86 11.18
CA LEU A 5 -22.18 -13.56 11.35
C LEU A 5 -21.39 -12.53 12.17
N ASP A 6 -20.21 -12.84 12.70
CA ASP A 6 -19.52 -11.95 13.65
C ASP A 6 -18.14 -11.46 13.19
N LYS A 7 -17.81 -11.55 11.89
CA LYS A 7 -16.61 -10.90 11.35
C LYS A 7 -16.95 -9.49 10.88
N ARG A 8 -16.97 -8.56 11.82
CA ARG A 8 -16.88 -7.15 11.45
C ARG A 8 -15.53 -6.93 10.75
N PRO A 9 -15.49 -6.22 9.61
CA PRO A 9 -14.22 -5.92 8.95
C PRO A 9 -13.31 -5.12 9.88
N ASP A 10 -12.02 -5.39 9.82
CA ASP A 10 -11.03 -4.69 10.61
C ASP A 10 -11.09 -3.18 10.34
N ILE A 11 -11.03 -2.39 11.40
CA ILE A 11 -10.83 -0.96 11.29
C ILE A 11 -9.35 -0.72 11.11
N LEU A 12 -8.96 -0.30 9.90
CA LEU A 12 -7.58 -0.06 9.53
C LEU A 12 -7.22 1.41 9.79
N ARG A 13 -6.23 1.64 10.66
CA ARG A 13 -5.79 2.98 11.02
C ARG A 13 -4.29 3.11 10.83
N PHE A 14 -3.87 4.26 10.34
CA PHE A 14 -2.47 4.59 10.14
C PHE A 14 -1.84 5.14 11.41
N GLY A 15 -0.63 4.64 11.70
CA GLY A 15 0.29 5.29 12.62
C GLY A 15 1.05 6.43 11.94
N SER A 16 2.17 6.83 12.53
CA SER A 16 3.01 7.92 11.99
C SER A 16 3.72 7.56 10.67
N ASP A 17 3.96 6.28 10.42
CA ASP A 17 4.78 5.81 9.29
C ASP A 17 4.06 4.81 8.37
N GLY A 18 2.77 4.63 8.56
CA GLY A 18 1.96 3.70 7.79
C GLY A 18 1.09 2.82 8.67
N TRP A 19 0.68 1.70 8.11
CA TRP A 19 -0.11 0.69 8.80
C TRP A 19 0.73 -0.58 8.96
N GLN A 20 0.83 -1.07 10.19
CA GLN A 20 1.49 -2.34 10.51
C GLN A 20 0.54 -3.22 11.32
N ALA A 21 0.60 -4.52 11.06
CA ALA A 21 -0.20 -5.51 11.78
C ALA A 21 0.51 -6.86 11.83
N ARG A 22 0.07 -7.71 12.76
CA ARG A 22 0.57 -9.08 12.86
C ARG A 22 -0.07 -9.96 11.78
N TYR A 23 0.71 -10.94 11.28
CA TYR A 23 0.22 -11.94 10.32
C TYR A 23 -0.93 -12.79 10.85
N ASP A 24 -0.92 -13.10 12.14
CA ASP A 24 -1.98 -13.87 12.80
C ASP A 24 -3.22 -13.03 13.19
N LYS A 25 -3.25 -11.77 12.79
CA LYS A 25 -4.32 -10.81 13.10
C LYS A 25 -4.81 -10.13 11.81
N SER A 26 -4.42 -8.89 11.63
CA SER A 26 -4.97 -8.00 10.61
C SER A 26 -4.12 -7.86 9.35
N PHE A 27 -2.87 -8.33 9.34
CA PHE A 27 -2.08 -8.32 8.11
C PHE A 27 -2.51 -9.49 7.22
N THR A 28 -3.56 -9.26 6.46
CA THR A 28 -4.18 -10.23 5.56
C THR A 28 -4.18 -9.68 4.13
N ARG A 29 -4.27 -10.58 3.14
CA ARG A 29 -4.43 -10.18 1.73
C ARG A 29 -5.62 -9.21 1.55
N ASP A 30 -6.75 -9.51 2.17
CA ASP A 30 -7.95 -8.68 2.04
C ASP A 30 -7.73 -7.27 2.59
N ASN A 31 -7.06 -7.12 3.70
CA ASN A 31 -6.75 -5.81 4.27
C ASN A 31 -5.72 -5.04 3.45
N VAL A 32 -4.72 -5.72 2.87
CA VAL A 32 -3.78 -5.11 1.90
C VAL A 32 -4.54 -4.57 0.68
N VAL A 33 -5.46 -5.34 0.12
CA VAL A 33 -6.28 -4.91 -1.02
C VAL A 33 -7.20 -3.75 -0.64
N ARG A 34 -7.86 -3.78 0.51
CA ARG A 34 -8.72 -2.69 0.99
C ARG A 34 -7.96 -1.36 1.14
N LEU A 35 -6.75 -1.41 1.70
CA LEU A 35 -5.91 -0.21 1.83
C LEU A 35 -5.36 0.26 0.48
N ALA A 36 -4.96 -0.66 -0.39
CA ALA A 36 -4.53 -0.32 -1.75
C ALA A 36 -5.69 0.33 -2.55
N GLU A 37 -6.91 -0.14 -2.39
CA GLU A 37 -8.11 0.46 -2.98
C GLU A 37 -8.35 1.89 -2.47
N ALA A 38 -8.22 2.10 -1.17
CA ALA A 38 -8.32 3.43 -0.58
C ALA A 38 -7.24 4.39 -1.09
N LEU A 39 -5.98 3.92 -1.15
CA LEU A 39 -4.87 4.68 -1.73
C LEU A 39 -5.11 4.98 -3.21
N GLY A 40 -5.57 4.01 -3.98
CA GLY A 40 -5.93 4.18 -5.39
C GLY A 40 -6.99 5.23 -5.59
N THR A 41 -8.02 5.23 -4.74
CA THR A 41 -9.08 6.24 -4.76
C THR A 41 -8.51 7.64 -4.53
N VAL A 42 -7.72 7.85 -3.48
CA VAL A 42 -7.18 9.17 -3.14
C VAL A 42 -6.15 9.63 -4.18
N TRP A 43 -5.19 8.80 -4.55
CA TRP A 43 -4.16 9.16 -5.51
C TRP A 43 -4.70 9.42 -6.92
N SER A 44 -5.66 8.64 -7.40
CA SER A 44 -6.27 8.87 -8.72
C SER A 44 -7.11 10.13 -8.79
N GLN A 45 -7.67 10.57 -7.67
CA GLN A 45 -8.38 11.85 -7.56
C GLN A 45 -7.40 13.03 -7.55
N GLU A 46 -6.28 12.91 -6.84
CA GLU A 46 -5.26 13.97 -6.76
C GLU A 46 -4.46 14.12 -8.05
N LEU A 47 -4.07 12.99 -8.66
CA LEU A 47 -3.25 12.96 -9.87
C LEU A 47 -3.67 11.79 -10.78
N PRO A 48 -4.69 11.95 -11.61
CA PRO A 48 -5.10 10.91 -12.56
C PRO A 48 -3.94 10.45 -13.44
N GLY A 49 -3.72 9.13 -13.53
CA GLY A 49 -2.60 8.56 -14.29
C GLY A 49 -1.22 8.75 -13.65
N GLY A 50 -1.16 9.25 -12.42
CA GLY A 50 0.10 9.46 -11.71
C GLY A 50 0.89 8.17 -11.47
N ILE A 51 2.21 8.32 -11.38
CA ILE A 51 3.12 7.19 -11.10
C ILE A 51 3.05 6.84 -9.63
N VAL A 52 2.95 5.54 -9.33
CA VAL A 52 3.10 4.99 -7.98
C VAL A 52 4.24 3.98 -8.00
N PHE A 53 5.26 4.22 -7.19
CA PHE A 53 6.34 3.25 -6.98
C PHE A 53 5.98 2.32 -5.83
N VAL A 54 6.14 1.02 -6.06
CA VAL A 54 5.86 -0.02 -5.07
C VAL A 54 7.11 -0.85 -4.82
N GLY A 55 7.51 -0.94 -3.56
CA GLY A 55 8.62 -1.77 -3.12
C GLY A 55 8.22 -2.70 -2.00
N PHE A 56 9.11 -3.61 -1.66
CA PHE A 56 8.92 -4.58 -0.58
C PHE A 56 10.26 -4.99 0.02
N ASP A 57 10.25 -5.40 1.27
CA ASP A 57 11.41 -5.93 1.96
C ASP A 57 11.43 -7.48 1.92
N THR A 58 12.30 -8.09 2.70
CA THR A 58 12.51 -9.55 2.73
C THR A 58 11.55 -10.28 3.69
N ARG A 59 10.53 -9.62 4.21
CA ARG A 59 9.55 -10.24 5.12
C ARG A 59 8.71 -11.28 4.39
N PHE A 60 8.17 -12.20 5.18
CA PHE A 60 7.27 -13.24 4.68
C PHE A 60 6.11 -12.62 3.88
N GLU A 61 5.88 -13.13 2.68
CA GLU A 61 4.83 -12.66 1.74
C GLU A 61 4.83 -11.15 1.43
N ALA A 62 5.94 -10.44 1.68
CA ALA A 62 6.02 -9.03 1.33
C ALA A 62 5.96 -8.79 -0.18
N ASP A 63 6.58 -9.65 -0.96
CA ASP A 63 6.56 -9.65 -2.42
C ASP A 63 5.14 -9.88 -2.97
N SER A 64 4.47 -10.93 -2.54
CA SER A 64 3.09 -11.22 -2.98
C SER A 64 2.11 -10.14 -2.55
N SER A 65 2.26 -9.58 -1.37
CA SER A 65 1.46 -8.44 -0.89
C SER A 65 1.70 -7.18 -1.74
N ALA A 66 2.94 -6.93 -2.16
CA ALA A 66 3.27 -5.82 -3.06
C ALA A 66 2.60 -5.99 -4.43
N LEU A 67 2.60 -7.19 -5.00
CA LEU A 67 1.94 -7.48 -6.28
C LEU A 67 0.42 -7.32 -6.19
N GLU A 68 -0.21 -7.78 -5.10
CA GLU A 68 -1.64 -7.58 -4.86
C GLU A 68 -2.01 -6.09 -4.75
N ALA A 69 -1.23 -5.33 -3.99
CA ALA A 69 -1.42 -3.89 -3.87
C ALA A 69 -1.21 -3.19 -5.22
N ALA A 70 -0.18 -3.55 -5.96
CA ALA A 70 0.12 -2.96 -7.28
C ALA A 70 -1.00 -3.20 -8.29
N ALA A 71 -1.49 -4.43 -8.40
CA ALA A 71 -2.60 -4.75 -9.30
C ALA A 71 -3.89 -4.00 -8.93
N THR A 72 -4.15 -3.84 -7.64
CA THR A 72 -5.29 -3.07 -7.14
C THR A 72 -5.13 -1.59 -7.49
N LEU A 73 -3.99 -0.98 -7.21
CA LEU A 73 -3.69 0.41 -7.54
C LEU A 73 -3.79 0.68 -9.05
N ALA A 74 -3.29 -0.24 -9.87
CA ALA A 74 -3.35 -0.12 -11.32
C ALA A 74 -4.78 -0.12 -11.87
N SER A 75 -5.73 -0.75 -11.18
CA SER A 75 -7.15 -0.73 -11.57
C SER A 75 -7.79 0.66 -11.50
N PHE A 76 -7.16 1.60 -10.80
CA PHE A 76 -7.56 3.02 -10.75
C PHE A 76 -6.96 3.88 -11.87
N GLY A 77 -6.30 3.27 -12.84
CA GLY A 77 -5.66 3.98 -13.96
C GLY A 77 -4.33 4.64 -13.60
N LEU A 78 -3.74 4.31 -12.46
CA LEU A 78 -2.41 4.76 -12.05
C LEU A 78 -1.31 4.01 -12.81
N ASP A 79 -0.20 4.70 -13.10
CA ASP A 79 1.01 4.09 -13.66
C ASP A 79 1.83 3.46 -12.52
N VAL A 80 1.55 2.20 -12.23
CA VAL A 80 2.16 1.49 -11.11
C VAL A 80 3.44 0.79 -11.54
N ARG A 81 4.54 1.05 -10.82
CA ARG A 81 5.86 0.48 -11.08
C ARG A 81 6.37 -0.25 -9.84
N VAL A 82 6.53 -1.55 -9.96
CA VAL A 82 6.94 -2.43 -8.85
C VAL A 82 8.42 -2.75 -8.98
N SER A 83 9.16 -2.69 -7.88
CA SER A 83 10.54 -3.14 -7.84
C SER A 83 10.65 -4.63 -8.21
N GLU A 84 11.59 -5.01 -9.05
CA GLU A 84 11.80 -6.40 -9.45
C GLU A 84 12.25 -7.28 -8.30
N THR A 85 13.01 -6.70 -7.37
CA THR A 85 13.49 -7.41 -6.18
C THR A 85 13.17 -6.62 -4.92
N PHE A 86 13.43 -7.22 -3.76
CA PHE A 86 13.32 -6.48 -2.50
C PHE A 86 14.26 -5.26 -2.51
N CYS A 87 13.78 -4.16 -1.97
CA CYS A 87 14.53 -2.92 -1.87
C CYS A 87 14.27 -2.22 -0.52
N PRO A 88 15.24 -1.44 -0.02
CA PRO A 88 15.02 -0.67 1.20
C PRO A 88 14.10 0.52 0.95
N THR A 89 13.39 0.96 1.96
CA THR A 89 12.48 2.12 1.90
C THR A 89 13.11 3.36 1.24
N PRO A 90 14.39 3.74 1.50
CA PRO A 90 15.01 4.88 0.85
C PRO A 90 15.05 4.81 -0.67
N SER A 91 15.09 3.61 -1.28
CA SER A 91 15.06 3.45 -2.74
C SER A 91 13.74 3.97 -3.33
N ILE A 92 12.63 3.65 -2.70
CA ILE A 92 11.31 4.15 -3.12
C ILE A 92 11.19 5.66 -2.87
N CYS A 93 11.68 6.14 -1.73
CA CYS A 93 11.73 7.58 -1.45
C CYS A 93 12.51 8.34 -2.54
N TRP A 94 13.67 7.82 -2.93
CA TRP A 94 14.50 8.39 -3.97
C TRP A 94 13.80 8.36 -5.34
N ALA A 95 13.20 7.22 -5.71
CA ALA A 95 12.46 7.08 -6.96
C ALA A 95 11.33 8.11 -7.07
N CYS A 96 10.55 8.29 -5.99
CA CYS A 96 9.51 9.32 -5.95
C CYS A 96 10.10 10.72 -6.19
N ALA A 97 11.19 11.07 -5.50
CA ALA A 97 11.79 12.40 -5.57
C ALA A 97 12.42 12.71 -6.94
N GLN A 98 12.88 11.70 -7.70
CA GLN A 98 13.57 11.88 -8.97
C GLN A 98 12.64 11.94 -10.20
N HIS A 99 11.41 11.49 -10.07
CA HIS A 99 10.48 11.44 -11.20
C HIS A 99 9.44 12.55 -11.14
N LYS A 100 8.94 12.94 -12.30
CA LYS A 100 7.78 13.84 -12.44
C LYS A 100 6.50 13.02 -12.50
N ASN A 101 5.37 13.66 -12.20
CA ASN A 101 4.05 13.05 -12.24
C ASN A 101 3.89 11.85 -11.28
N VAL A 102 4.55 11.91 -10.15
CA VAL A 102 4.45 10.89 -9.10
C VAL A 102 3.27 11.22 -8.18
N ALA A 103 2.38 10.25 -7.98
CA ALA A 103 1.32 10.32 -6.98
C ALA A 103 1.85 9.97 -5.58
N GLY A 104 2.70 8.97 -5.50
CA GLY A 104 3.31 8.57 -4.24
C GLY A 104 4.09 7.27 -4.33
N GLY A 105 4.48 6.76 -3.18
CA GLY A 105 5.19 5.49 -3.03
C GLY A 105 4.55 4.61 -1.96
N LEU A 106 4.67 3.30 -2.15
CA LEU A 106 4.20 2.29 -1.22
C LEU A 106 5.31 1.27 -0.99
N ILE A 107 5.59 0.95 0.26
CA ILE A 107 6.55 -0.08 0.62
C ILE A 107 5.87 -1.10 1.54
N ILE A 108 5.95 -2.38 1.17
CA ILE A 108 5.49 -3.47 2.03
C ILE A 108 6.62 -3.82 2.99
N SER A 109 6.49 -3.37 4.22
CA SER A 109 7.49 -3.52 5.28
C SER A 109 6.89 -3.17 6.65
N ALA A 110 7.52 -3.62 7.70
CA ALA A 110 7.20 -3.19 9.07
C ALA A 110 8.44 -2.62 9.78
N THR A 111 9.40 -2.11 9.05
CA THR A 111 10.62 -1.45 9.56
C THR A 111 11.35 -2.26 10.62
N GLU A 112 11.44 -1.73 11.85
CA GLU A 112 12.13 -2.37 12.99
C GLU A 112 11.27 -3.37 13.77
N LEU A 113 10.00 -3.55 13.43
CA LEU A 113 9.15 -4.52 14.12
C LEU A 113 9.61 -5.97 13.87
N SER A 114 9.28 -6.86 14.80
CA SER A 114 9.64 -8.27 14.71
C SER A 114 9.06 -8.95 13.46
N CYS A 115 9.55 -10.15 13.13
CA CYS A 115 9.13 -10.91 11.95
C CYS A 115 7.66 -11.35 11.98
N GLU A 116 6.97 -11.19 13.10
CA GLU A 116 5.54 -11.46 13.23
C GLU A 116 4.65 -10.37 12.61
N TYR A 117 5.24 -9.23 12.23
CA TYR A 117 4.56 -8.07 11.66
C TYR A 117 4.93 -7.87 10.19
N CYS A 118 4.00 -7.31 9.46
CA CYS A 118 4.24 -6.66 8.19
C CYS A 118 3.38 -5.41 8.08
N GLY A 119 3.50 -4.65 7.01
CA GLY A 119 2.75 -3.41 6.89
C GLY A 119 2.87 -2.74 5.54
N MET A 120 2.24 -1.57 5.45
CA MET A 120 2.23 -0.71 4.28
C MET A 120 2.70 0.68 4.71
N ILE A 121 3.89 1.05 4.25
CA ILE A 121 4.48 2.37 4.47
C ILE A 121 4.17 3.23 3.26
N ILE A 122 3.69 4.44 3.49
CA ILE A 122 3.24 5.34 2.41
C ILE A 122 4.16 6.54 2.35
N ARG A 123 4.55 6.91 1.12
CA ARG A 123 5.39 8.07 0.85
C ARG A 123 4.69 9.03 -0.11
N ALA A 124 4.91 10.32 0.14
CA ALA A 124 4.44 11.40 -0.73
C ALA A 124 5.23 11.45 -2.05
N ALA A 125 4.75 12.21 -3.00
CA ALA A 125 5.38 12.38 -4.31
C ALA A 125 6.85 12.85 -4.25
N ASN A 126 7.21 13.60 -3.21
CA ASN A 126 8.59 14.06 -2.99
C ASN A 126 9.48 13.04 -2.26
N GLY A 127 8.98 11.84 -1.96
CA GLY A 127 9.68 10.80 -1.22
C GLY A 127 9.63 10.93 0.30
N GLY A 128 9.07 12.03 0.81
CA GLY A 128 8.89 12.25 2.24
C GLY A 128 7.65 11.56 2.82
N PRO A 129 7.39 11.75 4.12
CA PRO A 129 6.18 11.23 4.74
C PRO A 129 4.94 11.94 4.19
N VAL A 130 3.82 11.25 4.18
CA VAL A 130 2.52 11.83 3.85
C VAL A 130 1.96 12.63 5.02
N SER A 131 1.07 13.57 4.73
CA SER A 131 0.41 14.37 5.76
C SER A 131 -0.63 13.56 6.54
N ARG A 132 -0.96 14.01 7.74
CA ARG A 132 -2.04 13.42 8.54
C ARG A 132 -3.39 13.54 7.82
N ASP A 133 -3.63 14.65 7.14
CA ASP A 133 -4.84 14.85 6.33
C ASP A 133 -4.96 13.79 5.22
N PHE A 134 -3.87 13.52 4.51
CA PHE A 134 -3.82 12.47 3.50
C PHE A 134 -4.20 11.11 4.10
N LEU A 135 -3.60 10.73 5.23
CA LEU A 135 -3.90 9.46 5.90
C LEU A 135 -5.37 9.37 6.34
N GLN A 136 -5.94 10.47 6.84
CA GLN A 136 -7.37 10.50 7.22
C GLN A 136 -8.29 10.31 6.02
N ARG A 137 -7.95 10.88 4.86
CA ARG A 137 -8.70 10.66 3.62
C ARG A 137 -8.61 9.20 3.16
N VAL A 138 -7.45 8.58 3.27
CA VAL A 138 -7.27 7.16 2.95
C VAL A 138 -8.08 6.29 3.92
N GLU A 139 -7.99 6.54 5.22
CA GLU A 139 -8.80 5.82 6.22
C GLU A 139 -10.30 5.91 5.92
N SER A 140 -10.77 7.11 5.57
CA SER A 140 -12.18 7.36 5.23
C SER A 140 -12.62 6.69 3.93
N ALA A 141 -11.70 6.51 2.98
CA ALA A 141 -11.94 5.86 1.70
C ALA A 141 -11.81 4.33 1.78
N THR A 142 -11.36 3.77 2.91
CA THR A 142 -11.14 2.33 3.04
C THR A 142 -12.47 1.57 3.02
N PRO A 143 -12.71 0.71 2.02
CA PRO A 143 -13.95 -0.03 1.90
C PRO A 143 -14.05 -1.15 2.94
N LEU A 144 -15.25 -1.63 3.18
CA LEU A 144 -15.50 -2.75 4.10
C LEU A 144 -15.05 -4.09 3.52
N GLU A 145 -15.17 -4.25 2.21
CA GLU A 145 -14.84 -5.48 1.48
C GLU A 145 -13.76 -5.20 0.44
N PRO A 146 -12.84 -6.14 0.19
CA PRO A 146 -11.82 -5.98 -0.84
C PRO A 146 -12.43 -6.06 -2.24
N THR A 147 -11.90 -5.28 -3.17
CA THR A 147 -12.26 -5.36 -4.59
C THR A 147 -11.59 -6.54 -5.27
N ASP A 148 -12.26 -7.10 -6.29
CA ASP A 148 -11.69 -8.10 -7.21
C ASP A 148 -11.06 -7.47 -8.47
N GLN A 149 -11.18 -6.14 -8.62
CA GLN A 149 -10.62 -5.46 -9.79
C GLN A 149 -9.10 -5.43 -9.74
N ARG A 150 -8.49 -5.71 -10.88
CA ARG A 150 -7.03 -5.72 -11.07
C ARG A 150 -6.68 -5.00 -12.36
N GLY A 151 -5.61 -4.22 -12.31
CA GLY A 151 -4.99 -3.58 -13.47
C GLY A 151 -3.62 -4.18 -13.76
N THR A 152 -3.00 -3.70 -14.83
CA THR A 152 -1.64 -4.08 -15.20
C THR A 152 -0.64 -3.07 -14.68
N PHE A 153 0.48 -3.56 -14.18
CA PHE A 153 1.60 -2.74 -13.70
C PHE A 153 2.89 -3.17 -14.40
N THR A 154 3.92 -2.36 -14.29
CA THR A 154 5.27 -2.68 -14.81
C THR A 154 6.23 -2.97 -13.66
N THR A 155 7.27 -3.74 -13.95
CA THR A 155 8.40 -3.92 -13.04
C THR A 155 9.55 -3.00 -13.43
N THR A 156 10.34 -2.61 -12.45
CA THR A 156 11.50 -1.73 -12.64
C THR A 156 12.63 -2.11 -11.69
N ASP A 157 13.87 -1.92 -12.15
CA ASP A 157 15.07 -2.11 -11.33
C ASP A 157 15.20 -1.07 -10.22
#